data_96aaca6d5c61384bba6494bf8541b0b9
#
_entry.id   96aaca6d5c61384bba6494bf8541b0b9
#
_cell.length_a   1.000
_cell.length_b   1.000
_cell.length_c   1.000
_cell.angle_alpha   90.00
_cell.angle_beta   90.00
_cell.angle_gamma   90.00
#
_symmetry.space_group_name_H-M   'P 1'
#
loop_
_entity.id
_entity.type
_entity.pdbx_description
1 polymer ?
#
loop_
_entity_poly.entity_id
_entity_poly.type
_entity_poly.pdbx_seq_one_letter_code
_entity_poly.pdbx_strand_id
1 'polypeptide(L)'
;MIIDKNNKVNTMRENIFAKLGFQWEHTSFPYHELSVKEVVMRFNRSRAKFVWETGHLENNPFTFVEVQTLLDGITVGGHKLSDEDQIRGIASSADMLIDMVAHKNFNFSLETMCRLHYALAEKEALDAGLIRGTGEASGTPNVFLGELGEYTPPLTEPGGENLKAHFADAASALRLITNPLERGIAAYLFVAKEQPFYDGNKRTGRLLMN
;
A
#
# COMPACT_ATOMS: atom_id res chain seq x y z
N MET A 1 -30.14 -8.26 32.91
CA MET A 1 -29.79 -7.19 31.95
C MET A 1 -28.54 -7.61 31.20
N ILE A 2 -28.70 -8.44 30.17
CA ILE A 2 -27.61 -8.90 29.29
C ILE A 2 -27.40 -7.78 28.28
N ILE A 3 -26.56 -6.82 28.60
CA ILE A 3 -26.12 -5.81 27.62
C ILE A 3 -25.23 -6.53 26.63
N ASP A 4 -25.76 -6.59 25.43
CA ASP A 4 -25.23 -7.30 24.28
C ASP A 4 -23.76 -6.97 24.02
N LYS A 5 -22.88 -7.93 24.35
CA LYS A 5 -21.45 -7.83 24.09
C LYS A 5 -21.16 -7.59 22.59
N ASN A 6 -22.04 -8.09 21.72
CA ASN A 6 -21.94 -7.90 20.29
C ASN A 6 -22.17 -6.44 19.87
N ASN A 7 -23.08 -5.71 20.54
CA ASN A 7 -23.35 -4.31 20.24
C ASN A 7 -22.16 -3.40 20.62
N LYS A 8 -21.48 -3.67 21.74
CA LYS A 8 -20.27 -2.93 22.12
C LYS A 8 -19.08 -3.19 21.19
N VAL A 9 -18.93 -4.42 20.73
CA VAL A 9 -17.86 -4.79 19.78
C VAL A 9 -18.09 -4.13 18.42
N ASN A 10 -19.33 -4.10 17.94
CA ASN A 10 -19.66 -3.44 16.68
C ASN A 10 -19.45 -1.92 16.76
N THR A 11 -19.89 -1.25 17.82
CA THR A 11 -19.68 0.19 18.02
C THR A 11 -18.19 0.54 18.13
N MET A 12 -17.38 -0.30 18.77
CA MET A 12 -15.93 -0.09 18.87
C MET A 12 -15.25 -0.25 17.49
N ARG A 13 -15.69 -1.20 16.69
CA ARG A 13 -15.19 -1.42 15.32
C ARG A 13 -15.58 -0.29 14.38
N GLU A 14 -16.83 0.14 14.38
CA GLU A 14 -17.29 1.30 13.62
C GLU A 14 -16.45 2.54 13.91
N ASN A 15 -16.07 2.77 15.17
CA ASN A 15 -15.18 3.85 15.57
C ASN A 15 -13.75 3.69 15.04
N ILE A 16 -13.24 2.44 14.90
CA ILE A 16 -11.91 2.20 14.33
C ILE A 16 -11.90 2.56 12.84
N PHE A 17 -12.87 2.08 12.08
CA PHE A 17 -12.92 2.36 10.63
C PHE A 17 -13.29 3.81 10.32
N ALA A 18 -14.08 4.47 11.18
CA ALA A 18 -14.34 5.90 11.06
C ALA A 18 -13.04 6.74 11.16
N LYS A 19 -12.06 6.33 11.97
CA LYS A 19 -10.73 6.96 12.03
C LYS A 19 -9.92 6.76 10.74
N LEU A 20 -10.18 5.69 10.00
CA LEU A 20 -9.59 5.46 8.69
C LEU A 20 -10.34 6.22 7.58
N GLY A 21 -11.46 6.86 7.92
CA GLY A 21 -12.25 7.71 7.04
C GLY A 21 -13.14 6.94 6.05
N PHE A 22 -13.52 5.70 6.37
CA PHE A 22 -14.49 4.92 5.59
C PHE A 22 -15.34 4.03 6.52
N GLN A 23 -16.48 3.58 5.98
CA GLN A 23 -17.33 2.60 6.63
C GLN A 23 -16.90 1.19 6.22
N TRP A 24 -17.00 0.25 7.15
CA TRP A 24 -16.64 -1.14 6.92
C TRP A 24 -17.68 -2.05 7.53
N GLU A 25 -18.37 -2.79 6.69
CA GLU A 25 -19.24 -3.86 7.14
C GLU A 25 -18.39 -5.08 7.49
N HIS A 26 -18.54 -5.55 8.73
CA HIS A 26 -17.75 -6.65 9.21
C HIS A 26 -18.00 -7.91 8.39
N THR A 27 -16.95 -8.39 7.75
CA THR A 27 -16.91 -9.71 7.14
C THR A 27 -15.89 -10.55 7.90
N SER A 28 -16.28 -11.76 8.31
CA SER A 28 -15.34 -12.70 8.90
C SER A 28 -14.41 -13.23 7.81
N PHE A 29 -13.14 -12.87 7.88
CA PHE A 29 -12.11 -13.43 7.01
C PHE A 29 -11.44 -14.60 7.73
N PRO A 30 -11.68 -15.87 7.32
CA PRO A 30 -10.94 -16.99 7.87
C PRO A 30 -9.46 -16.88 7.49
N TYR A 31 -8.59 -17.06 8.46
CA TYR A 31 -7.15 -17.08 8.23
C TYR A 31 -6.49 -18.14 9.12
N HIS A 32 -5.33 -18.60 8.69
CA HIS A 32 -4.46 -19.44 9.50
C HIS A 32 -3.24 -18.64 9.91
N GLU A 33 -2.90 -18.68 11.19
CA GLU A 33 -1.66 -18.08 11.66
C GLU A 33 -0.46 -18.83 11.06
N LEU A 34 0.44 -18.05 10.48
CA LEU A 34 1.68 -18.54 9.92
C LEU A 34 2.84 -17.90 10.68
N SER A 35 3.93 -18.64 10.82
CA SER A 35 5.17 -18.04 11.31
C SER A 35 5.72 -17.02 10.30
N VAL A 36 6.47 -16.03 10.79
CA VAL A 36 7.14 -15.04 9.90
C VAL A 36 7.96 -15.73 8.81
N LYS A 37 8.66 -16.83 9.16
CA LYS A 37 9.44 -17.63 8.19
C LYS A 37 8.57 -18.20 7.08
N GLU A 38 7.39 -18.74 7.42
CA GLU A 38 6.45 -19.27 6.42
C GLU A 38 5.86 -18.17 5.54
N VAL A 39 5.50 -17.02 6.13
CA VAL A 39 5.00 -15.86 5.37
C VAL A 39 6.03 -15.40 4.37
N VAL A 40 7.27 -15.15 4.81
CA VAL A 40 8.38 -14.72 3.95
C VAL A 40 8.66 -15.75 2.84
N MET A 41 8.68 -17.03 3.18
CA MET A 41 8.90 -18.09 2.20
C MET A 41 7.77 -18.14 1.15
N ARG A 42 6.52 -17.99 1.55
CA ARG A 42 5.36 -17.98 0.63
C ARG A 42 5.39 -16.76 -0.28
N PHE A 43 5.66 -15.58 0.30
CA PHE A 43 5.77 -14.35 -0.48
C PHE A 43 6.91 -14.44 -1.50
N ASN A 44 8.09 -14.92 -1.12
CA ASN A 44 9.21 -15.12 -2.03
C ASN A 44 8.87 -16.03 -3.22
N ARG A 45 8.08 -17.08 -2.99
CA ARG A 45 7.61 -17.96 -4.08
C ARG A 45 6.63 -17.28 -5.02
N SER A 46 5.85 -16.32 -4.54
CA SER A 46 4.87 -15.57 -5.33
C SER A 46 5.37 -14.20 -5.78
N ARG A 47 6.63 -13.85 -5.47
CA ARG A 47 7.21 -12.51 -5.72
C ARG A 47 7.04 -12.07 -7.17
N ALA A 48 7.43 -12.89 -8.13
CA ALA A 48 7.29 -12.54 -9.55
C ALA A 48 5.83 -12.30 -9.94
N LYS A 49 4.91 -13.11 -9.40
CA LYS A 49 3.47 -12.93 -9.61
C LYS A 49 2.99 -11.61 -9.02
N PHE A 50 3.37 -11.29 -7.79
CA PHE A 50 3.03 -10.03 -7.14
C PHE A 50 3.52 -8.82 -7.95
N VAL A 51 4.77 -8.87 -8.42
CA VAL A 51 5.37 -7.80 -9.23
C VAL A 51 4.60 -7.62 -10.53
N TRP A 52 4.34 -8.73 -11.24
CA TRP A 52 3.58 -8.70 -12.49
C TRP A 52 2.15 -8.20 -12.29
N GLU A 53 1.40 -8.73 -11.33
CA GLU A 53 0.02 -8.31 -11.06
C GLU A 53 -0.05 -6.83 -10.69
N THR A 54 0.92 -6.34 -9.91
CA THR A 54 0.98 -4.94 -9.50
C THR A 54 1.26 -4.03 -10.70
N GLY A 55 2.20 -4.40 -11.58
CA GLY A 55 2.48 -3.66 -12.81
C GLY A 55 1.31 -3.73 -13.80
N HIS A 56 0.73 -4.90 -14.00
CA HIS A 56 -0.40 -5.10 -14.91
C HIS A 56 -1.63 -4.24 -14.55
N LEU A 57 -1.91 -4.07 -13.26
CA LEU A 57 -2.98 -3.20 -12.78
C LEU A 57 -2.71 -1.70 -13.02
N GLU A 58 -1.49 -1.33 -13.35
CA GLU A 58 -1.09 0.02 -13.79
C GLU A 58 -0.85 0.08 -15.30
N ASN A 59 -1.39 -0.90 -16.06
CA ASN A 59 -1.26 -1.03 -17.52
C ASN A 59 0.18 -1.23 -18.02
N ASN A 60 1.07 -1.76 -17.19
CA ASN A 60 2.41 -2.13 -17.63
C ASN A 60 2.33 -3.27 -18.67
N PRO A 61 3.00 -3.17 -19.83
CA PRO A 61 2.87 -4.14 -20.91
C PRO A 61 3.64 -5.45 -20.71
N PHE A 62 4.50 -5.56 -19.68
CA PHE A 62 5.25 -6.77 -19.43
C PHE A 62 4.34 -7.97 -19.13
N THR A 63 4.59 -9.07 -19.81
CA THR A 63 3.96 -10.37 -19.50
C THR A 63 4.57 -10.97 -18.23
N PHE A 64 3.87 -11.92 -17.62
CA PHE A 64 4.40 -12.63 -16.44
C PHE A 64 5.76 -13.29 -16.68
N VAL A 65 5.94 -13.92 -17.85
CA VAL A 65 7.20 -14.60 -18.23
C VAL A 65 8.33 -13.58 -18.39
N GLU A 66 8.06 -12.42 -18.97
CA GLU A 66 9.04 -11.35 -19.13
C GLU A 66 9.44 -10.76 -17.78
N VAL A 67 8.49 -10.58 -16.87
CA VAL A 67 8.80 -10.16 -15.48
C VAL A 67 9.70 -11.20 -14.80
N GLN A 68 9.40 -12.50 -14.90
CA GLN A 68 10.28 -13.54 -14.35
C GLN A 68 11.70 -13.44 -14.95
N THR A 69 11.81 -13.33 -16.27
CA THR A 69 13.07 -13.21 -16.97
C THR A 69 13.88 -11.99 -16.49
N LEU A 70 13.19 -10.85 -16.34
CA LEU A 70 13.81 -9.61 -15.84
C LEU A 70 14.29 -9.75 -14.38
N LEU A 71 13.51 -10.43 -13.53
CA LEU A 71 13.88 -10.67 -12.14
C LEU A 71 15.01 -11.68 -11.97
N ASP A 72 15.23 -12.56 -12.97
CA ASP A 72 16.38 -13.46 -13.07
C ASP A 72 17.66 -12.73 -13.57
N GLY A 73 17.58 -11.42 -13.80
CA GLY A 73 18.71 -10.59 -14.23
C GLY A 73 18.95 -10.59 -15.74
N ILE A 74 18.03 -11.10 -16.53
CA ILE A 74 18.12 -11.15 -17.99
C ILE A 74 17.31 -9.97 -18.57
N THR A 75 17.91 -9.21 -19.48
CA THR A 75 17.23 -8.09 -20.16
C THR A 75 16.13 -8.59 -21.09
N VAL A 76 15.02 -7.85 -21.09
CA VAL A 76 13.88 -8.12 -21.97
C VAL A 76 13.77 -6.95 -22.95
N GLY A 77 13.81 -7.25 -24.25
CA GLY A 77 13.67 -6.25 -25.32
C GLY A 77 12.22 -5.95 -25.66
N GLY A 78 12.00 -4.86 -26.41
CA GLY A 78 10.68 -4.53 -26.96
C GLY A 78 9.79 -3.66 -26.08
N HIS A 79 10.24 -3.27 -24.90
CA HIS A 79 9.54 -2.38 -23.97
C HIS A 79 10.25 -1.03 -23.82
N LYS A 80 9.53 -0.03 -23.33
CA LYS A 80 10.13 1.26 -22.94
C LYS A 80 10.94 1.09 -21.66
N LEU A 81 11.97 1.90 -21.48
CA LEU A 81 12.73 1.94 -20.24
C LEU A 81 11.84 2.27 -19.02
N SER A 82 10.85 3.17 -19.19
CA SER A 82 9.90 3.49 -18.13
C SER A 82 9.08 2.28 -17.68
N ASP A 83 8.73 1.38 -18.58
CA ASP A 83 7.97 0.17 -18.25
C ASP A 83 8.83 -0.81 -17.46
N GLU A 84 10.11 -0.95 -17.84
CA GLU A 84 11.10 -1.75 -17.10
C GLU A 84 11.41 -1.14 -15.74
N ASP A 85 11.63 0.18 -15.66
CA ASP A 85 11.89 0.89 -14.42
C ASP A 85 10.74 0.71 -13.41
N GLN A 86 9.50 0.72 -13.88
CA GLN A 86 8.32 0.45 -13.05
C GLN A 86 8.37 -0.97 -12.46
N ILE A 87 8.62 -2.00 -13.27
CA ILE A 87 8.73 -3.38 -12.81
C ILE A 87 9.87 -3.53 -11.78
N ARG A 88 11.02 -2.92 -12.05
CA ARG A 88 12.18 -2.95 -11.14
C ARG A 88 11.88 -2.22 -9.82
N GLY A 89 11.18 -1.10 -9.85
CA GLY A 89 10.74 -0.37 -8.67
C GLY A 89 9.80 -1.19 -7.79
N ILE A 90 8.79 -1.84 -8.40
CA ILE A 90 7.88 -2.75 -7.68
C ILE A 90 8.68 -3.90 -7.05
N ALA A 91 9.61 -4.51 -7.78
CA ALA A 91 10.44 -5.60 -7.27
C ALA A 91 11.33 -5.16 -6.11
N SER A 92 12.03 -4.03 -6.26
CA SER A 92 12.90 -3.48 -5.21
C SER A 92 12.14 -3.16 -3.92
N SER A 93 10.96 -2.57 -4.04
CA SER A 93 10.11 -2.27 -2.88
C SER A 93 9.56 -3.54 -2.21
N ALA A 94 9.25 -4.57 -2.99
CA ALA A 94 8.83 -5.87 -2.46
C ALA A 94 9.97 -6.57 -1.71
N ASP A 95 11.19 -6.53 -2.25
CA ASP A 95 12.39 -7.08 -1.58
C ASP A 95 12.69 -6.34 -0.28
N MET A 96 12.58 -5.02 -0.27
CA MET A 96 12.73 -4.21 0.94
C MET A 96 11.68 -4.59 2.00
N LEU A 97 10.43 -4.78 1.62
CA LEU A 97 9.36 -5.21 2.53
C LEU A 97 9.66 -6.59 3.12
N ILE A 98 10.05 -7.56 2.28
CA ILE A 98 10.40 -8.92 2.70
C ILE A 98 11.54 -8.88 3.72
N ASP A 99 12.57 -8.08 3.44
CA ASP A 99 13.72 -7.92 4.33
C ASP A 99 13.31 -7.33 5.68
N MET A 100 12.50 -6.27 5.68
CA MET A 100 11.96 -5.68 6.91
C MET A 100 11.16 -6.70 7.74
N VAL A 101 10.32 -7.51 7.10
CA VAL A 101 9.51 -8.53 7.79
C VAL A 101 10.38 -9.67 8.31
N ALA A 102 11.33 -10.17 7.50
CA ALA A 102 12.24 -11.25 7.87
C ALA A 102 13.09 -10.90 9.11
N HIS A 103 13.56 -9.67 9.19
CA HIS A 103 14.34 -9.16 10.31
C HIS A 103 13.50 -8.55 11.44
N LYS A 104 12.16 -8.63 11.37
CA LYS A 104 11.21 -8.07 12.35
C LYS A 104 11.37 -6.55 12.55
N ASN A 105 11.80 -5.85 11.52
CA ASN A 105 11.99 -4.40 11.51
C ASN A 105 10.82 -3.66 10.87
N PHE A 106 9.83 -4.39 10.34
CA PHE A 106 8.64 -3.77 9.78
C PHE A 106 7.78 -3.18 10.90
N ASN A 107 7.42 -1.91 10.72
CA ASN A 107 6.34 -1.27 11.47
C ASN A 107 5.49 -0.46 10.49
N PHE A 108 4.20 -0.33 10.78
CA PHE A 108 3.32 0.55 10.01
C PHE A 108 3.56 1.99 10.48
N SER A 109 4.49 2.67 9.86
CA SER A 109 4.86 4.06 10.11
C SER A 109 4.96 4.87 8.83
N LEU A 110 4.83 6.18 8.94
CA LEU A 110 5.01 7.10 7.81
C LEU A 110 6.39 6.93 7.18
N GLU A 111 7.43 6.79 8.00
CA GLU A 111 8.79 6.56 7.53
C GLU A 111 8.90 5.28 6.69
N THR A 112 8.35 4.17 7.18
CA THR A 112 8.34 2.89 6.43
C THR A 112 7.60 3.05 5.10
N MET A 113 6.44 3.70 5.11
CA MET A 113 5.66 3.95 3.90
C MET A 113 6.45 4.81 2.89
N CYS A 114 7.10 5.89 3.33
CA CYS A 114 7.92 6.74 2.49
C CYS A 114 9.12 5.99 1.89
N ARG A 115 9.78 5.14 2.66
CA ARG A 115 10.91 4.31 2.19
C ARG A 115 10.47 3.31 1.13
N LEU A 116 9.34 2.62 1.35
CA LEU A 116 8.78 1.69 0.37
C LEU A 116 8.35 2.41 -0.90
N HIS A 117 7.71 3.59 -0.75
CA HIS A 117 7.31 4.41 -1.90
C HIS A 117 8.52 4.91 -2.68
N TYR A 118 9.60 5.34 -2.01
CA TYR A 118 10.83 5.75 -2.69
C TYR A 118 11.38 4.62 -3.56
N ALA A 119 11.57 3.43 -2.98
CA ALA A 119 12.07 2.28 -3.72
C ALA A 119 11.16 1.87 -4.90
N LEU A 120 9.85 2.07 -4.75
CA LEU A 120 8.83 1.73 -5.75
C LEU A 120 8.79 2.72 -6.90
N ALA A 121 8.92 4.02 -6.63
CA ALA A 121 8.52 5.07 -7.56
C ALA A 121 9.63 6.10 -7.84
N GLU A 122 10.89 5.84 -7.44
CA GLU A 122 12.03 6.76 -7.60
C GLU A 122 12.19 7.26 -9.05
N LYS A 123 11.86 6.44 -10.04
CA LYS A 123 11.99 6.79 -11.46
C LYS A 123 10.73 7.35 -12.11
N GLU A 124 9.62 7.40 -11.37
CA GLU A 124 8.32 7.73 -11.94
C GLU A 124 7.65 8.93 -11.25
N ALA A 125 7.68 8.94 -9.91
CA ALA A 125 6.93 9.92 -9.13
C ALA A 125 7.71 11.21 -8.89
N LEU A 126 7.01 12.33 -8.95
CA LEU A 126 7.51 13.58 -8.40
C LEU A 126 7.66 13.43 -6.88
N ASP A 127 8.76 13.91 -6.34
CA ASP A 127 9.05 13.85 -4.89
C ASP A 127 8.94 12.42 -4.32
N ALA A 128 9.52 11.43 -5.02
CA ALA A 128 9.49 10.03 -4.57
C ALA A 128 9.93 9.89 -3.10
N GLY A 129 9.14 9.18 -2.30
CA GLY A 129 9.39 9.01 -0.87
C GLY A 129 8.98 10.19 0.01
N LEU A 130 8.52 11.29 -0.56
CA LEU A 130 8.03 12.45 0.19
C LEU A 130 6.50 12.54 0.08
N ILE A 131 5.83 12.74 1.19
CA ILE A 131 4.39 13.00 1.17
C ILE A 131 4.09 14.37 0.57
N ARG A 132 2.93 14.51 -0.01
CA ARG A 132 2.46 15.79 -0.57
C ARG A 132 2.60 16.92 0.43
N GLY A 133 3.06 18.07 -0.04
CA GLY A 133 3.28 19.27 0.79
C GLY A 133 4.64 19.31 1.50
N THR A 134 5.51 18.29 1.36
CA THR A 134 6.85 18.29 1.98
C THR A 134 8.00 18.41 0.97
N GLY A 135 7.73 18.21 -0.32
CA GLY A 135 8.69 18.37 -1.40
C GLY A 135 8.48 19.65 -2.21
N GLU A 136 8.97 19.64 -3.45
CA GLU A 136 8.87 20.79 -4.39
C GLU A 136 7.59 20.74 -5.24
N ALA A 137 7.00 19.56 -5.42
CA ALA A 137 5.78 19.38 -6.18
C ALA A 137 4.57 19.98 -5.43
N SER A 138 3.62 20.50 -6.17
CA SER A 138 2.42 21.14 -5.64
C SER A 138 1.15 20.64 -6.30
N GLY A 139 0.00 20.97 -5.71
CA GLY A 139 -1.30 20.57 -6.19
C GLY A 139 -1.87 19.36 -5.45
N THR A 140 -3.01 18.87 -5.94
CA THR A 140 -3.68 17.68 -5.40
C THR A 140 -3.91 16.72 -6.55
N PRO A 141 -3.48 15.46 -6.45
CA PRO A 141 -3.75 14.47 -7.48
C PRO A 141 -5.26 14.18 -7.55
N ASN A 142 -5.83 14.16 -8.75
CA ASN A 142 -7.17 13.64 -8.96
C ASN A 142 -7.08 12.16 -9.35
N VAL A 143 -7.94 11.34 -8.76
CA VAL A 143 -8.01 9.91 -9.05
C VAL A 143 -9.20 9.66 -9.96
N PHE A 144 -8.94 9.24 -11.18
CA PHE A 144 -9.99 8.87 -12.12
C PHE A 144 -10.57 7.50 -11.75
N LEU A 145 -11.89 7.43 -11.57
CA LEU A 145 -12.64 6.23 -11.19
C LEU A 145 -13.47 5.65 -12.35
N GLY A 146 -13.08 5.92 -13.60
CA GLY A 146 -13.81 5.49 -14.77
C GLY A 146 -15.22 6.14 -14.84
N GLU A 147 -16.25 5.33 -15.02
CA GLU A 147 -17.63 5.81 -15.10
C GLU A 147 -18.16 6.42 -13.78
N LEU A 148 -17.50 6.14 -12.65
CA LEU A 148 -17.85 6.72 -11.35
C LEU A 148 -17.35 8.17 -11.19
N GLY A 149 -16.60 8.70 -12.16
CA GLY A 149 -16.10 10.06 -12.15
C GLY A 149 -14.71 10.20 -11.56
N GLU A 150 -14.47 11.29 -10.84
CA GLU A 150 -13.17 11.61 -10.24
C GLU A 150 -13.27 11.68 -8.72
N TYR A 151 -12.24 11.20 -8.05
CA TYR A 151 -12.06 11.37 -6.62
C TYR A 151 -10.93 12.37 -6.35
N THR A 152 -11.25 13.41 -5.60
CA THR A 152 -10.27 14.39 -5.11
C THR A 152 -9.92 14.03 -3.67
N PRO A 153 -8.67 13.61 -3.39
CA PRO A 153 -8.24 13.32 -2.03
C PRO A 153 -8.17 14.59 -1.17
N PRO A 154 -8.00 14.46 0.15
CA PRO A 154 -7.88 15.60 1.05
C PRO A 154 -6.84 16.62 0.57
N LEU A 155 -7.17 17.90 0.65
CA LEU A 155 -6.22 18.98 0.37
C LEU A 155 -5.00 18.86 1.29
N THR A 156 -3.86 19.23 0.77
CA THR A 156 -2.60 19.13 1.53
C THR A 156 -2.24 20.48 2.12
N GLU A 157 -2.01 20.51 3.42
CA GLU A 157 -1.46 21.66 4.11
C GLU A 157 0.06 21.75 3.91
N PRO A 158 0.65 22.98 3.99
CA PRO A 158 2.09 23.14 3.96
C PRO A 158 2.80 22.23 4.97
N GLY A 159 3.86 21.57 4.55
CA GLY A 159 4.57 20.58 5.36
C GLY A 159 3.84 19.24 5.51
N GLY A 160 2.67 19.06 4.86
CA GLY A 160 1.89 17.83 4.91
C GLY A 160 1.32 17.51 6.29
N GLU A 161 1.09 18.51 7.15
CA GLU A 161 0.74 18.32 8.57
C GLU A 161 -0.57 17.54 8.74
N ASN A 162 -1.59 17.84 7.94
CA ASN A 162 -2.84 17.08 7.97
C ASN A 162 -2.65 15.62 7.55
N LEU A 163 -1.82 15.34 6.53
CA LEU A 163 -1.53 13.95 6.11
C LEU A 163 -0.76 13.19 7.20
N LYS A 164 0.18 13.85 7.86
CA LYS A 164 0.90 13.26 9.02
C LYS A 164 -0.04 12.91 10.16
N ALA A 165 -0.97 13.82 10.49
CA ALA A 165 -1.97 13.59 11.52
C ALA A 165 -2.91 12.43 11.16
N HIS A 166 -3.46 12.42 9.94
CA HIS A 166 -4.33 11.33 9.45
C HIS A 166 -3.58 9.99 9.46
N PHE A 167 -2.30 9.99 9.08
CA PHE A 167 -1.50 8.77 9.13
C PHE A 167 -1.28 8.26 10.56
N ALA A 168 -1.01 9.14 11.51
CA ALA A 168 -0.84 8.77 12.92
C ALA A 168 -2.12 8.15 13.51
N ASP A 169 -3.28 8.74 13.19
CA ASP A 169 -4.59 8.23 13.57
C ASP A 169 -4.86 6.86 12.93
N ALA A 170 -4.57 6.73 11.64
CA ALA A 170 -4.73 5.46 10.92
C ALA A 170 -3.82 4.37 11.47
N ALA A 171 -2.55 4.67 11.73
CA ALA A 171 -1.61 3.72 12.32
C ALA A 171 -2.08 3.21 13.69
N SER A 172 -2.68 4.10 14.50
CA SER A 172 -3.27 3.75 15.77
C SER A 172 -4.52 2.86 15.60
N ALA A 173 -5.38 3.18 14.64
CA ALA A 173 -6.59 2.43 14.34
C ALA A 173 -6.27 1.03 13.80
N LEU A 174 -5.34 0.91 12.85
CA LEU A 174 -4.93 -0.37 12.25
C LEU A 174 -4.38 -1.36 13.27
N ARG A 175 -3.68 -0.89 14.31
CA ARG A 175 -3.20 -1.76 15.41
C ARG A 175 -4.32 -2.43 16.20
N LEU A 176 -5.51 -1.84 16.22
CA LEU A 176 -6.69 -2.36 16.91
C LEU A 176 -7.45 -3.41 16.09
N ILE A 177 -7.19 -3.51 14.79
CA ILE A 177 -7.79 -4.53 13.92
C ILE A 177 -7.04 -5.85 14.14
N THR A 178 -7.71 -6.82 14.75
CA THR A 178 -7.10 -8.10 15.14
C THR A 178 -6.92 -9.06 13.95
N ASN A 179 -7.87 -9.08 13.01
CA ASN A 179 -7.77 -9.92 11.83
C ASN A 179 -6.70 -9.36 10.86
N PRO A 180 -5.64 -10.11 10.54
CA PRO A 180 -4.54 -9.61 9.71
C PRO A 180 -4.96 -9.30 8.26
N LEU A 181 -5.89 -10.07 7.68
CA LEU A 181 -6.39 -9.82 6.32
C LEU A 181 -7.21 -8.53 6.28
N GLU A 182 -8.10 -8.34 7.25
CA GLU A 182 -8.89 -7.12 7.39
C GLU A 182 -7.98 -5.90 7.59
N ARG A 183 -6.95 -6.03 8.43
CA ARG A 183 -5.95 -4.98 8.67
C ARG A 183 -5.19 -4.61 7.40
N GLY A 184 -4.75 -5.60 6.63
CA GLY A 184 -4.06 -5.38 5.35
C GLY A 184 -4.95 -4.64 4.34
N ILE A 185 -6.20 -5.09 4.16
CA ILE A 185 -7.17 -4.43 3.27
C ILE A 185 -7.44 -2.99 3.74
N ALA A 186 -7.62 -2.79 5.05
CA ALA A 186 -7.85 -1.46 5.61
C ALA A 186 -6.64 -0.52 5.40
N ALA A 187 -5.42 -1.02 5.51
CA ALA A 187 -4.20 -0.26 5.20
C ALA A 187 -4.15 0.17 3.72
N TYR A 188 -4.47 -0.75 2.80
CA TYR A 188 -4.57 -0.45 1.37
C TYR A 188 -5.60 0.65 1.10
N LEU A 189 -6.82 0.48 1.60
CA LEU A 189 -7.92 1.43 1.38
C LEU A 189 -7.60 2.81 1.95
N PHE A 190 -6.95 2.86 3.12
CA PHE A 190 -6.51 4.12 3.70
C PHE A 190 -5.54 4.86 2.77
N VAL A 191 -4.48 4.19 2.29
CA VAL A 191 -3.51 4.81 1.37
C VAL A 191 -4.17 5.21 0.05
N ALA A 192 -5.02 4.36 -0.50
CA ALA A 192 -5.74 4.64 -1.74
C ALA A 192 -6.69 5.85 -1.61
N LYS A 193 -7.29 6.06 -0.44
CA LYS A 193 -8.15 7.21 -0.15
C LYS A 193 -7.35 8.48 0.12
N GLU A 194 -6.36 8.41 0.99
CA GLU A 194 -5.60 9.61 1.39
C GLU A 194 -4.68 10.12 0.28
N GLN A 195 -4.24 9.25 -0.63
CA GLN A 195 -3.31 9.61 -1.72
C GLN A 195 -2.12 10.43 -1.19
N PRO A 196 -1.33 9.89 -0.25
CA PRO A 196 -0.28 10.67 0.41
C PRO A 196 0.84 11.13 -0.52
N PHE A 197 0.98 10.53 -1.69
CA PHE A 197 1.99 10.86 -2.70
C PHE A 197 1.36 11.41 -3.98
N TYR A 198 2.17 11.99 -4.86
CA TYR A 198 1.68 12.47 -6.15
C TYR A 198 1.41 11.34 -7.15
N ASP A 199 2.10 10.20 -7.02
CA ASP A 199 1.86 8.97 -7.78
C ASP A 199 2.23 7.74 -6.94
N GLY A 200 2.02 6.52 -7.46
CA GLY A 200 2.41 5.27 -6.81
C GLY A 200 1.59 4.85 -5.58
N ASN A 201 0.55 5.60 -5.22
CA ASN A 201 -0.25 5.36 -4.01
C ASN A 201 -0.90 3.96 -3.98
N LYS A 202 -1.53 3.53 -5.06
CA LYS A 202 -2.17 2.21 -5.14
C LYS A 202 -1.14 1.08 -5.02
N ARG A 203 0.01 1.24 -5.68
CA ARG A 203 1.12 0.28 -5.62
C ARG A 203 1.71 0.19 -4.21
N THR A 204 1.93 1.33 -3.56
CA THR A 204 2.37 1.40 -2.14
C THR A 204 1.34 0.77 -1.21
N GLY A 205 0.06 1.05 -1.42
CA GLY A 205 -1.00 0.42 -0.64
C GLY A 205 -1.01 -1.11 -0.77
N ARG A 206 -0.78 -1.65 -1.99
CA ARG A 206 -0.67 -3.11 -2.21
C ARG A 206 0.52 -3.73 -1.48
N LEU A 207 1.65 -3.04 -1.40
CA LEU A 207 2.78 -3.49 -0.58
C LEU A 207 2.39 -3.58 0.90
N LEU A 208 1.76 -2.53 1.43
CA LEU A 208 1.37 -2.47 2.85
C LEU A 208 0.24 -3.45 3.21
N MET A 209 -0.55 -3.90 2.23
CA MET A 209 -1.59 -4.90 2.40
C MET A 209 -1.01 -6.31 2.61
N ASN A 210 0.11 -6.62 1.97
CA ASN A 210 0.75 -7.94 1.99
C ASN A 210 1.73 -8.11 3.15
#